data_83291e8c4211744bc7b24f3bd0cf61c1
#
_entry.id   83291e8c4211744bc7b24f3bd0cf61c1
#
_cell.length_a   1.000
_cell.length_b   1.000
_cell.length_c   1.000
_cell.angle_alpha   90.00
_cell.angle_beta   90.00
_cell.angle_gamma   90.00
#
_symmetry.space_group_name_H-M   'P 1'
#
loop_
_entity.id
_entity.type
_entity.pdbx_description
1 polymer ?
#
loop_
_entity_poly.entity_id
_entity_poly.type
_entity_poly.pdbx_seq_one_letter_code
_entity_poly.pdbx_strand_id
1 'polypeptide(L)'
;MLAALALALPLAGGRHAWALSGLASDTPEADALDATQSAAFRAWFVRIVGEQLRQGPTPRWYQRDCAGLVRFAVGEALKVHDARWLRANGMQGGASARQLPPELSLSPSQRTLGQRWTRADGSTGAYASALALVQGNSRFVARNVNLAQPGDLLFYDQGDEQHLMIWMGQYLAYHTGTVTRTDSGLRAVTLSRLMQWNDSRWQPQDGNPNFIGVFRFAFLSR
;
A
#
# COMPACT_ATOMS: atom_id res chain seq x y z
N MET A 1 -54.27 -22.64 28.38
CA MET A 1 -52.99 -21.96 28.75
C MET A 1 -51.86 -22.64 28.00
N LEU A 2 -51.42 -22.06 26.91
CA LEU A 2 -50.27 -22.52 26.14
C LEU A 2 -49.19 -21.48 26.31
N ALA A 3 -48.05 -21.87 26.94
CA ALA A 3 -46.88 -21.06 27.10
C ALA A 3 -46.01 -21.15 25.84
N ALA A 4 -45.82 -20.05 25.16
CA ALA A 4 -44.90 -19.96 24.03
C ALA A 4 -43.48 -19.70 24.57
N LEU A 5 -42.56 -20.64 24.34
CA LEU A 5 -41.14 -20.53 24.61
C LEU A 5 -40.51 -19.81 23.44
N ALA A 6 -40.09 -18.56 23.65
CA ALA A 6 -39.29 -17.84 22.69
C ALA A 6 -37.81 -18.25 22.85
N LEU A 7 -37.27 -18.98 21.88
CA LEU A 7 -35.82 -19.22 21.77
C LEU A 7 -35.15 -17.96 21.20
N ALA A 8 -34.41 -17.26 22.05
CA ALA A 8 -33.47 -16.22 21.61
C ALA A 8 -32.20 -16.91 21.10
N LEU A 9 -31.96 -16.83 19.79
CA LEU A 9 -30.69 -17.21 19.18
C LEU A 9 -29.65 -16.06 19.43
N PRO A 10 -28.48 -16.38 19.94
CA PRO A 10 -27.42 -15.37 20.04
C PRO A 10 -26.90 -15.07 18.63
N LEU A 11 -27.02 -13.83 18.19
CA LEU A 11 -26.28 -13.27 17.07
C LEU A 11 -24.79 -13.28 17.43
N ALA A 12 -24.11 -14.37 17.07
CA ALA A 12 -22.66 -14.41 17.10
C ALA A 12 -22.14 -13.56 15.95
N GLY A 13 -21.98 -12.26 16.20
CA GLY A 13 -21.16 -11.37 15.37
C GLY A 13 -19.73 -11.90 15.37
N GLY A 14 -19.35 -12.64 14.33
CA GLY A 14 -18.00 -13.12 14.13
C GLY A 14 -17.05 -11.94 14.00
N ARG A 15 -16.44 -11.51 15.11
CA ARG A 15 -15.21 -10.71 15.06
C ARG A 15 -14.15 -11.63 14.48
N HIS A 16 -13.77 -11.40 13.24
CA HIS A 16 -12.57 -12.01 12.68
C HIS A 16 -11.41 -11.52 13.54
N ALA A 17 -11.01 -12.34 14.52
CA ALA A 17 -9.77 -12.13 15.25
C ALA A 17 -8.67 -12.25 14.20
N TRP A 18 -8.09 -11.12 13.82
CA TRP A 18 -6.88 -11.06 13.03
C TRP A 18 -5.81 -11.78 13.85
N ALA A 19 -5.59 -13.04 13.54
CA ALA A 19 -4.40 -13.71 14.02
C ALA A 19 -3.22 -13.03 13.30
N LEU A 20 -2.64 -12.04 13.96
CA LEU A 20 -1.35 -11.42 13.58
C LEU A 20 -0.20 -12.43 13.74
N SER A 21 -0.53 -13.72 13.86
CA SER A 21 0.41 -14.83 13.91
C SER A 21 1.05 -14.94 12.53
N GLY A 22 2.19 -14.23 12.40
CA GLY A 22 3.33 -14.61 11.62
C GLY A 22 3.12 -15.51 10.39
N LEU A 23 2.34 -15.10 9.39
CA LEU A 23 2.72 -15.41 8.03
C LEU A 23 3.87 -14.44 7.73
N ALA A 24 5.07 -14.80 8.18
CA ALA A 24 6.28 -14.21 7.64
C ALA A 24 6.16 -14.39 6.14
N SER A 25 6.05 -13.29 5.41
CA SER A 25 6.18 -13.33 3.97
C SER A 25 7.56 -13.93 3.71
N ASP A 26 7.61 -15.16 3.26
CA ASP A 26 8.84 -15.87 2.89
C ASP A 26 9.35 -15.30 1.56
N THR A 27 9.69 -14.01 1.55
CA THR A 27 10.52 -13.50 0.46
C THR A 27 11.85 -14.26 0.60
N PRO A 28 12.26 -15.06 -0.40
CA PRO A 28 13.56 -15.73 -0.35
C PRO A 28 14.63 -14.70 -0.01
N GLU A 29 15.56 -15.03 0.87
CA GLU A 29 16.62 -14.10 1.30
C GLU A 29 17.41 -13.53 0.11
N ALA A 30 17.59 -14.35 -0.94
CA ALA A 30 18.23 -13.94 -2.20
C ALA A 30 17.46 -12.84 -2.98
N ASP A 31 16.17 -12.68 -2.74
CA ASP A 31 15.32 -11.67 -3.37
C ASP A 31 15.12 -10.43 -2.49
N ALA A 32 15.47 -10.49 -1.20
CA ALA A 32 15.38 -9.35 -0.30
C ALA A 32 16.31 -8.21 -0.76
N LEU A 33 15.83 -6.98 -0.61
CA LEU A 33 16.63 -5.80 -0.86
C LEU A 33 17.52 -5.53 0.37
N ASP A 34 18.78 -5.21 0.14
CA ASP A 34 19.66 -4.72 1.19
C ASP A 34 19.25 -3.32 1.68
N ALA A 35 19.96 -2.77 2.66
CA ALA A 35 19.61 -1.47 3.25
C ALA A 35 19.70 -0.32 2.23
N THR A 36 20.73 -0.33 1.36
CA THR A 36 20.92 0.70 0.32
C THR A 36 19.84 0.60 -0.76
N GLN A 37 19.58 -0.61 -1.25
CA GLN A 37 18.53 -0.88 -2.22
C GLN A 37 17.14 -0.53 -1.64
N SER A 38 16.88 -0.86 -0.37
CA SER A 38 15.64 -0.53 0.32
C SER A 38 15.43 0.99 0.44
N ALA A 39 16.46 1.74 0.76
CA ALA A 39 16.40 3.20 0.83
C ALA A 39 16.12 3.82 -0.56
N ALA A 40 16.82 3.36 -1.59
CA ALA A 40 16.60 3.81 -2.97
C ALA A 40 15.20 3.43 -3.48
N PHE A 41 14.75 2.19 -3.22
CA PHE A 41 13.39 1.76 -3.56
C PHE A 41 12.33 2.66 -2.93
N ARG A 42 12.42 2.93 -1.62
CA ARG A 42 11.46 3.81 -0.93
C ARG A 42 11.41 5.20 -1.56
N ALA A 43 12.58 5.76 -1.89
CA ALA A 43 12.67 7.06 -2.52
C ALA A 43 12.00 7.07 -3.91
N TRP A 44 12.23 6.05 -4.74
CA TRP A 44 11.55 5.91 -6.03
C TRP A 44 10.06 5.63 -5.89
N PHE A 45 9.67 4.73 -4.99
CA PHE A 45 8.26 4.42 -4.76
C PHE A 45 7.45 5.65 -4.39
N VAL A 46 7.92 6.41 -3.38
CA VAL A 46 7.29 7.68 -2.96
C VAL A 46 7.32 8.71 -4.10
N ARG A 47 8.44 8.80 -4.83
CA ARG A 47 8.55 9.71 -5.97
C ARG A 47 7.51 9.41 -7.05
N ILE A 48 7.33 8.15 -7.41
CA ILE A 48 6.36 7.72 -8.44
C ILE A 48 4.94 8.04 -8.00
N VAL A 49 4.57 7.73 -6.74
CA VAL A 49 3.25 8.08 -6.18
C VAL A 49 3.05 9.59 -6.19
N GLY A 50 4.04 10.37 -5.79
CA GLY A 50 3.99 11.84 -5.82
C GLY A 50 3.79 12.40 -7.23
N GLU A 51 4.40 11.79 -8.25
CA GLU A 51 4.20 12.21 -9.63
C GLU A 51 2.79 11.88 -10.14
N GLN A 52 2.17 10.76 -9.70
CA GLN A 52 0.77 10.48 -10.01
C GLN A 52 -0.17 11.53 -9.39
N LEU A 53 0.12 11.97 -8.16
CA LEU A 53 -0.63 13.07 -7.52
C LEU A 53 -0.47 14.40 -8.27
N ARG A 54 0.73 14.70 -8.72
CA ARG A 54 1.08 15.98 -9.37
C ARG A 54 0.58 16.09 -10.81
N GLN A 55 0.74 15.01 -11.59
CA GLN A 55 0.45 15.00 -13.04
C GLN A 55 -0.91 14.39 -13.37
N GLY A 56 -1.55 13.75 -12.39
CA GLY A 56 -2.66 12.84 -12.59
C GLY A 56 -2.18 11.42 -12.95
N PRO A 57 -3.09 10.46 -12.84
CA PRO A 57 -2.79 9.06 -13.10
C PRO A 57 -2.34 8.81 -14.54
N THR A 58 -1.17 8.19 -14.71
CA THR A 58 -0.69 7.74 -16.02
C THR A 58 -1.61 6.68 -16.62
N PRO A 59 -1.78 6.62 -17.97
CA PRO A 59 -2.53 5.55 -18.64
C PRO A 59 -1.99 4.13 -18.35
N ARG A 60 -0.71 4.00 -17.98
CA ARG A 60 -0.09 2.70 -17.64
C ARG A 60 -0.53 2.12 -16.29
N TRP A 61 -1.09 2.95 -15.41
CA TRP A 61 -1.75 2.48 -14.19
C TRP A 61 -3.20 2.09 -14.54
N TYR A 62 -3.41 0.81 -14.94
CA TYR A 62 -4.69 0.32 -15.43
C TYR A 62 -5.75 0.15 -14.33
N GLN A 63 -5.36 -0.42 -13.19
CA GLN A 63 -6.27 -0.69 -12.08
C GLN A 63 -6.30 0.50 -11.12
N ARG A 64 -7.31 1.36 -11.30
CA ARG A 64 -7.49 2.62 -10.57
C ARG A 64 -8.20 2.36 -9.24
N ASP A 65 -7.48 1.73 -8.30
CA ASP A 65 -7.86 1.49 -6.93
C ASP A 65 -6.64 1.61 -6.00
N CYS A 66 -6.84 1.50 -4.68
CA CYS A 66 -5.77 1.66 -3.69
C CYS A 66 -4.67 0.59 -3.84
N ALA A 67 -5.05 -0.67 -4.05
CA ALA A 67 -4.10 -1.76 -4.26
C ALA A 67 -3.37 -1.65 -5.60
N GLY A 68 -4.09 -1.20 -6.65
CA GLY A 68 -3.53 -0.93 -7.97
C GLY A 68 -2.49 0.18 -7.96
N LEU A 69 -2.68 1.25 -7.16
CA LEU A 69 -1.68 2.29 -6.96
C LEU A 69 -0.40 1.71 -6.38
N VAL A 70 -0.53 0.88 -5.34
CA VAL A 70 0.61 0.23 -4.69
C VAL A 70 1.36 -0.67 -5.68
N ARG A 71 0.66 -1.58 -6.37
CA ARG A 71 1.27 -2.50 -7.34
C ARG A 71 1.94 -1.77 -8.49
N PHE A 72 1.28 -0.75 -9.04
CA PHE A 72 1.83 0.10 -10.09
C PHE A 72 3.12 0.78 -9.63
N ALA A 73 3.10 1.45 -8.49
CA ALA A 73 4.24 2.21 -8.00
C ALA A 73 5.42 1.29 -7.64
N VAL A 74 5.17 0.11 -7.05
CA VAL A 74 6.22 -0.90 -6.80
C VAL A 74 6.82 -1.39 -8.12
N GLY A 75 5.97 -1.77 -9.08
CA GLY A 75 6.44 -2.25 -10.38
C GLY A 75 7.27 -1.22 -11.13
N GLU A 76 6.89 0.07 -11.05
CA GLU A 76 7.67 1.15 -11.67
C GLU A 76 8.97 1.43 -10.88
N ALA A 77 8.97 1.38 -9.54
CA ALA A 77 10.14 1.64 -8.71
C ALA A 77 11.26 0.60 -8.89
N LEU A 78 10.92 -0.63 -9.27
CA LEU A 78 11.88 -1.72 -9.51
C LEU A 78 12.46 -1.74 -10.93
N LYS A 79 12.02 -0.84 -11.82
CA LYS A 79 12.56 -0.72 -13.19
C LYS A 79 13.91 0.01 -13.20
N VAL A 80 14.58 -0.06 -14.34
CA VAL A 80 15.69 0.84 -14.65
C VAL A 80 15.12 2.21 -15.03
N HIS A 81 15.58 3.26 -14.36
CA HIS A 81 15.09 4.63 -14.55
C HIS A 81 15.96 5.39 -15.55
N ASP A 82 16.16 4.80 -16.73
CA ASP A 82 16.92 5.41 -17.82
C ASP A 82 16.22 6.65 -18.41
N ALA A 83 16.89 7.32 -19.35
CA ALA A 83 16.36 8.51 -20.00
C ALA A 83 15.01 8.26 -20.72
N ARG A 84 14.77 7.04 -21.24
CA ARG A 84 13.52 6.67 -21.87
C ARG A 84 12.39 6.55 -20.85
N TRP A 85 12.67 5.89 -19.71
CA TRP A 85 11.71 5.76 -18.61
C TRP A 85 11.37 7.13 -18.02
N LEU A 86 12.39 7.98 -17.76
CA LEU A 86 12.20 9.34 -17.23
C LEU A 86 11.33 10.20 -18.16
N ARG A 87 11.55 10.12 -19.49
CA ARG A 87 10.67 10.81 -20.46
C ARG A 87 9.24 10.32 -20.38
N ALA A 88 9.05 9.00 -20.38
CA ALA A 88 7.73 8.39 -20.35
C ALA A 88 6.95 8.69 -19.06
N ASN A 89 7.64 9.10 -17.99
CA ASN A 89 7.05 9.47 -16.69
C ASN A 89 7.03 10.98 -16.43
N GLY A 90 7.37 11.82 -17.42
CA GLY A 90 7.37 13.28 -17.25
C GLY A 90 8.38 13.79 -16.22
N MET A 91 9.44 13.01 -15.97
CA MET A 91 10.49 13.34 -14.99
C MET A 91 11.77 13.91 -15.66
N GLN A 92 11.72 14.22 -16.94
CA GLN A 92 12.79 14.90 -17.66
C GLN A 92 12.54 16.42 -17.66
N GLY A 93 13.39 17.17 -16.97
CA GLY A 93 13.37 18.63 -17.00
C GLY A 93 12.81 19.30 -15.73
N GLY A 94 13.13 20.56 -15.54
CA GLY A 94 12.68 21.38 -14.44
C GLY A 94 13.08 20.87 -13.05
N ALA A 95 12.27 21.16 -12.05
CA ALA A 95 12.49 20.74 -10.67
C ALA A 95 12.45 19.19 -10.52
N SER A 96 11.68 18.51 -11.34
CA SER A 96 11.54 17.04 -11.31
C SER A 96 12.83 16.30 -11.67
N ALA A 97 13.68 16.88 -12.53
CA ALA A 97 14.95 16.27 -12.92
C ALA A 97 16.10 16.53 -11.93
N ARG A 98 15.96 17.53 -11.05
CA ARG A 98 17.09 17.97 -10.19
C ARG A 98 17.31 17.11 -8.95
N GLN A 99 16.34 16.30 -8.56
CA GLN A 99 16.37 15.50 -7.33
C GLN A 99 15.82 14.10 -7.58
N LEU A 100 16.41 13.40 -8.57
CA LEU A 100 16.08 12.01 -8.79
C LEU A 100 16.67 11.15 -7.65
N PRO A 101 15.93 10.16 -7.16
CA PRO A 101 16.50 9.19 -6.23
C PRO A 101 17.70 8.44 -6.85
N PRO A 102 18.57 7.85 -6.01
CA PRO A 102 19.65 6.98 -6.50
C PRO A 102 19.07 5.80 -7.29
N GLU A 103 19.75 5.41 -8.37
CA GLU A 103 19.35 4.23 -9.13
C GLU A 103 19.55 2.95 -8.31
N LEU A 104 18.63 1.97 -8.49
CA LEU A 104 18.70 0.69 -7.82
C LEU A 104 19.61 -0.29 -8.58
N SER A 105 20.63 -0.79 -7.91
CA SER A 105 21.44 -1.92 -8.40
C SER A 105 20.74 -3.23 -8.02
N LEU A 106 19.81 -3.71 -8.85
CA LEU A 106 18.99 -4.90 -8.59
C LEU A 106 19.40 -6.08 -9.44
N SER A 107 19.33 -7.27 -8.85
CA SER A 107 19.42 -8.53 -9.58
C SER A 107 18.20 -8.72 -10.52
N PRO A 108 18.27 -9.60 -11.51
CA PRO A 108 17.12 -9.91 -12.36
C PRO A 108 15.90 -10.40 -11.57
N SER A 109 16.09 -11.20 -10.52
CA SER A 109 15.01 -11.69 -9.66
C SER A 109 14.37 -10.57 -8.84
N GLN A 110 15.16 -9.67 -8.25
CA GLN A 110 14.67 -8.51 -7.52
C GLN A 110 13.82 -7.57 -8.41
N ARG A 111 14.17 -7.41 -9.70
CA ARG A 111 13.38 -6.59 -10.63
C ARG A 111 11.99 -7.16 -10.91
N THR A 112 11.75 -8.43 -10.64
CA THR A 112 10.44 -9.09 -10.84
C THR A 112 9.56 -9.11 -9.59
N LEU A 113 10.02 -8.60 -8.43
CA LEU A 113 9.26 -8.61 -7.17
C LEU A 113 7.85 -8.01 -7.33
N GLY A 114 7.72 -6.91 -8.06
CA GLY A 114 6.41 -6.28 -8.34
C GLY A 114 5.47 -7.08 -9.26
N GLN A 115 5.89 -8.24 -9.75
CA GLN A 115 5.11 -9.13 -10.61
C GLN A 115 4.82 -10.50 -9.97
N ARG A 116 5.35 -10.75 -8.77
CA ARG A 116 5.27 -12.03 -8.05
C ARG A 116 4.63 -11.87 -6.68
N TRP A 117 3.46 -11.21 -6.64
CA TRP A 117 2.71 -11.05 -5.43
C TRP A 117 2.10 -12.38 -4.98
N THR A 118 2.28 -12.74 -3.72
CA THR A 118 1.57 -13.85 -3.09
C THR A 118 0.09 -13.48 -2.94
N ARG A 119 -0.80 -14.34 -3.42
CA ARG A 119 -2.26 -14.18 -3.37
C ARG A 119 -2.84 -14.94 -2.17
N ALA A 120 -4.13 -14.72 -1.91
CA ALA A 120 -4.84 -15.39 -0.82
C ALA A 120 -4.88 -16.92 -0.96
N ASP A 121 -4.83 -17.46 -2.18
CA ASP A 121 -4.78 -18.89 -2.48
C ASP A 121 -3.36 -19.47 -2.46
N GLY A 122 -2.36 -18.68 -2.08
CA GLY A 122 -0.94 -19.06 -2.06
C GLY A 122 -0.25 -19.03 -3.43
N SER A 123 -0.97 -18.80 -4.52
CA SER A 123 -0.35 -18.62 -5.84
C SER A 123 0.37 -17.27 -5.92
N THR A 124 1.26 -17.14 -6.92
CA THR A 124 1.96 -15.86 -7.18
C THR A 124 1.58 -15.27 -8.53
N GLY A 125 1.64 -13.95 -8.66
CA GLY A 125 1.36 -13.28 -9.92
C GLY A 125 1.38 -11.76 -9.82
N ALA A 126 1.11 -11.09 -10.93
CA ALA A 126 1.14 -9.63 -11.04
C ALA A 126 0.00 -8.91 -10.30
N TYR A 127 -1.02 -9.64 -9.86
CA TYR A 127 -2.18 -9.11 -9.14
C TYR A 127 -2.20 -9.59 -7.69
N ALA A 128 -2.49 -8.66 -6.77
CA ALA A 128 -2.83 -8.94 -5.37
C ALA A 128 -3.87 -7.91 -4.90
N SER A 129 -4.85 -8.34 -4.10
CA SER A 129 -5.80 -7.45 -3.43
C SER A 129 -5.10 -6.64 -2.32
N ALA A 130 -5.79 -5.64 -1.75
CA ALA A 130 -5.28 -4.89 -0.60
C ALA A 130 -4.93 -5.81 0.57
N LEU A 131 -5.81 -6.78 0.86
CA LEU A 131 -5.58 -7.78 1.89
C LEU A 131 -4.36 -8.65 1.61
N ALA A 132 -4.22 -9.18 0.38
CA ALA A 132 -3.08 -10.01 0.00
C ALA A 132 -1.75 -9.24 0.05
N LEU A 133 -1.75 -7.95 -0.30
CA LEU A 133 -0.56 -7.09 -0.19
C LEU A 133 -0.05 -7.01 1.25
N VAL A 134 -0.94 -6.93 2.24
CA VAL A 134 -0.52 -6.85 3.65
C VAL A 134 -0.27 -8.22 4.27
N GLN A 135 -1.09 -9.23 3.99
CA GLN A 135 -0.96 -10.55 4.62
C GLN A 135 0.20 -11.37 4.07
N GLY A 136 0.34 -11.43 2.74
CA GLY A 136 1.32 -12.30 2.08
C GLY A 136 2.57 -11.57 1.58
N ASN A 137 2.60 -10.23 1.57
CA ASN A 137 3.65 -9.47 0.91
C ASN A 137 4.25 -8.34 1.76
N SER A 138 3.79 -8.22 3.00
CA SER A 138 4.26 -7.20 3.93
C SER A 138 4.40 -7.77 5.33
N ARG A 139 5.20 -7.10 6.15
CA ARG A 139 5.27 -7.35 7.59
C ARG A 139 4.58 -6.23 8.36
N PHE A 140 3.95 -6.58 9.46
CA PHE A 140 3.40 -5.61 10.40
C PHE A 140 4.52 -4.82 11.07
N VAL A 141 4.36 -3.50 11.17
CA VAL A 141 5.30 -2.60 11.85
C VAL A 141 4.76 -2.21 13.21
N ALA A 142 3.60 -1.57 13.24
CA ALA A 142 2.98 -1.08 14.46
C ALA A 142 1.54 -0.59 14.18
N ARG A 143 0.77 -0.36 15.24
CA ARG A 143 -0.45 0.46 15.14
C ARG A 143 -0.16 1.97 15.28
N ASN A 144 1.01 2.33 15.77
CA ASN A 144 1.41 3.72 15.90
C ASN A 144 1.97 4.24 14.57
N VAL A 145 1.24 5.15 13.94
CA VAL A 145 1.61 5.75 12.64
C VAL A 145 2.91 6.56 12.69
N ASN A 146 3.33 7.03 13.88
CA ASN A 146 4.60 7.76 14.03
C ASN A 146 5.83 6.87 13.79
N LEU A 147 5.67 5.53 13.76
CA LEU A 147 6.72 4.59 13.40
C LEU A 147 6.76 4.27 11.90
N ALA A 148 5.84 4.83 11.14
CA ALA A 148 5.82 4.67 9.70
C ALA A 148 6.99 5.41 9.03
N GLN A 149 7.60 4.75 8.06
CA GLN A 149 8.62 5.34 7.18
C GLN A 149 8.00 5.61 5.79
N PRO A 150 8.53 6.57 5.02
CA PRO A 150 8.04 6.83 3.66
C PRO A 150 7.98 5.53 2.83
N GLY A 151 6.83 5.28 2.20
CA GLY A 151 6.56 4.05 1.46
C GLY A 151 5.95 2.91 2.29
N ASP A 152 5.75 3.07 3.59
CA ASP A 152 4.94 2.12 4.37
C ASP A 152 3.44 2.29 4.06
N LEU A 153 2.68 1.22 4.26
CA LEU A 153 1.26 1.15 3.98
C LEU A 153 0.45 1.23 5.28
N LEU A 154 -0.54 2.09 5.33
CA LEU A 154 -1.57 2.06 6.36
C LEU A 154 -2.72 1.20 5.85
N PHE A 155 -3.09 0.17 6.58
CA PHE A 155 -4.15 -0.75 6.20
C PHE A 155 -5.37 -0.60 7.09
N TYR A 156 -6.52 -0.51 6.43
CA TYR A 156 -7.84 -0.42 7.05
C TYR A 156 -8.69 -1.59 6.56
N ASP A 157 -9.39 -2.22 7.51
CA ASP A 157 -10.39 -3.26 7.25
C ASP A 157 -11.74 -2.80 7.80
N GLN A 158 -12.69 -2.58 6.91
CA GLN A 158 -14.04 -2.17 7.26
C GLN A 158 -15.05 -3.32 7.09
N GLY A 159 -14.57 -4.55 7.10
CA GLY A 159 -15.37 -5.75 6.85
C GLY A 159 -15.38 -6.09 5.36
N ASP A 160 -16.39 -5.62 4.65
CA ASP A 160 -16.52 -5.92 3.21
C ASP A 160 -15.52 -5.14 2.34
N GLU A 161 -14.98 -4.05 2.85
CA GLU A 161 -14.04 -3.18 2.14
C GLU A 161 -12.70 -3.10 2.86
N GLN A 162 -11.61 -3.40 2.14
CA GLN A 162 -10.24 -3.18 2.59
C GLN A 162 -9.62 -2.01 1.85
N HIS A 163 -8.87 -1.19 2.59
CA HIS A 163 -8.28 0.01 2.03
C HIS A 163 -6.81 0.17 2.41
N LEU A 164 -6.04 0.72 1.48
CA LEU A 164 -4.63 1.07 1.67
C LEU A 164 -4.42 2.57 1.47
N MET A 165 -3.65 3.16 2.38
CA MET A 165 -3.05 4.47 2.20
C MET A 165 -1.53 4.34 2.25
N ILE A 166 -0.83 5.13 1.48
CA ILE A 166 0.64 5.12 1.40
C ILE A 166 1.18 6.29 2.22
N TRP A 167 2.05 6.01 3.19
CA TRP A 167 2.74 7.04 3.95
C TRP A 167 3.83 7.68 3.10
N MET A 168 3.72 8.98 2.85
CA MET A 168 4.64 9.76 2.00
C MET A 168 5.70 10.52 2.82
N GLY A 169 5.71 10.34 4.15
CA GLY A 169 6.60 11.05 5.08
C GLY A 169 5.95 12.26 5.78
N GLN A 170 5.10 13.00 5.11
CA GLN A 170 4.39 14.17 5.65
C GLN A 170 2.88 14.11 5.44
N TYR A 171 2.43 13.32 4.50
CA TYR A 171 1.03 13.12 4.15
C TYR A 171 0.80 11.69 3.69
N LEU A 172 -0.45 11.35 3.50
CA LEU A 172 -0.88 10.06 2.97
C LEU A 172 -1.39 10.23 1.55
N ALA A 173 -0.99 9.33 0.65
CA ALA A 173 -1.58 9.18 -0.67
C ALA A 173 -2.56 8.01 -0.65
N TYR A 174 -3.74 8.18 -1.24
CA TYR A 174 -4.77 7.15 -1.29
C TYR A 174 -5.65 7.29 -2.52
N HIS A 175 -6.41 6.25 -2.83
CA HIS A 175 -7.39 6.25 -3.90
C HIS A 175 -8.78 5.98 -3.32
N THR A 176 -9.79 6.74 -3.72
CA THR A 176 -11.16 6.66 -3.16
C THR A 176 -11.94 5.40 -3.60
N GLY A 177 -11.39 4.59 -4.51
CA GLY A 177 -12.11 3.49 -5.14
C GLY A 177 -13.01 3.93 -6.30
N THR A 178 -13.34 5.21 -6.40
CA THR A 178 -14.22 5.74 -7.44
C THR A 178 -13.43 6.52 -8.50
N VAL A 179 -13.71 6.24 -9.76
CA VAL A 179 -13.18 6.99 -10.91
C VAL A 179 -14.33 7.47 -11.75
N THR A 180 -14.32 8.76 -12.10
CA THR A 180 -15.26 9.36 -13.06
C THR A 180 -14.49 10.04 -14.18
N ARG A 181 -15.21 10.58 -15.17
CA ARG A 181 -14.57 11.33 -16.26
C ARG A 181 -13.81 12.58 -15.77
N THR A 182 -14.24 13.17 -14.65
CA THR A 182 -13.69 14.41 -14.07
C THR A 182 -12.93 14.19 -12.78
N ASP A 183 -12.95 12.97 -12.22
CA ASP A 183 -12.32 12.63 -10.95
C ASP A 183 -11.55 11.32 -11.07
N SER A 184 -10.24 11.41 -10.88
CA SER A 184 -9.35 10.25 -10.92
C SER A 184 -9.42 9.38 -9.66
N GLY A 185 -10.07 9.82 -8.60
CA GLY A 185 -10.11 9.14 -7.30
C GLY A 185 -8.82 9.25 -6.48
N LEU A 186 -7.71 9.72 -7.06
CA LEU A 186 -6.43 9.84 -6.36
C LEU A 186 -6.40 11.10 -5.50
N ARG A 187 -5.98 10.96 -4.23
CA ARG A 187 -6.01 12.00 -3.21
C ARG A 187 -4.75 12.01 -2.36
N ALA A 188 -4.51 13.15 -1.73
CA ALA A 188 -3.55 13.30 -0.66
C ALA A 188 -4.20 13.96 0.55
N VAL A 189 -3.80 13.54 1.75
CA VAL A 189 -4.27 14.12 3.01
C VAL A 189 -3.14 14.13 4.04
N THR A 190 -2.96 15.22 4.77
CA THR A 190 -2.04 15.23 5.92
C THR A 190 -2.60 14.42 7.07
N LEU A 191 -1.73 13.86 7.92
CA LEU A 191 -2.18 13.09 9.08
C LEU A 191 -3.10 13.93 9.98
N SER A 192 -2.73 15.18 10.24
CA SER A 192 -3.53 16.10 11.06
C SER A 192 -4.93 16.33 10.48
N ARG A 193 -5.05 16.44 9.15
CA ARG A 193 -6.35 16.60 8.50
C ARG A 193 -7.16 15.30 8.51
N LEU A 194 -6.51 14.16 8.33
CA LEU A 194 -7.16 12.84 8.41
C LEU A 194 -7.76 12.61 9.81
N MET A 195 -7.05 12.99 10.85
CA MET A 195 -7.53 12.91 12.24
C MET A 195 -8.73 13.84 12.55
N GLN A 196 -9.04 14.79 11.67
CA GLN A 196 -10.19 15.69 11.77
C GLN A 196 -11.38 15.26 10.91
N TRP A 197 -11.31 14.14 10.21
CA TRP A 197 -12.44 13.66 9.42
C TRP A 197 -13.59 13.25 10.34
N ASN A 198 -14.81 13.58 9.95
CA ASN A 198 -16.01 13.19 10.68
C ASN A 198 -16.19 11.66 10.72
N ASP A 199 -15.75 10.97 9.68
CA ASP A 199 -15.73 9.51 9.62
C ASP A 199 -14.46 8.98 10.31
N SER A 200 -14.59 8.66 11.60
CA SER A 200 -13.49 8.18 12.44
C SER A 200 -12.95 6.81 12.02
N ARG A 201 -13.66 6.07 11.15
CA ARG A 201 -13.18 4.78 10.61
C ARG A 201 -11.86 4.92 9.85
N TRP A 202 -11.54 6.11 9.37
CA TRP A 202 -10.30 6.42 8.64
C TRP A 202 -9.17 6.97 9.51
N GLN A 203 -9.42 7.21 10.79
CA GLN A 203 -8.41 7.77 11.67
C GLN A 203 -7.42 6.67 12.11
N PRO A 204 -6.09 6.82 11.85
CA PRO A 204 -5.10 5.81 12.20
C PRO A 204 -4.69 5.92 13.67
N GLN A 205 -5.57 5.50 14.56
CA GLN A 205 -5.40 5.55 16.01
C GLN A 205 -5.76 4.20 16.65
N ASP A 206 -5.20 3.91 17.82
CA ASP A 206 -5.37 2.64 18.52
C ASP A 206 -6.83 2.29 18.83
N GLY A 207 -7.65 3.30 19.14
CA GLY A 207 -9.07 3.15 19.43
C GLY A 207 -9.94 2.83 18.19
N ASN A 208 -9.41 2.98 16.98
CA ASN A 208 -10.13 2.66 15.76
C ASN A 208 -10.00 1.17 15.39
N PRO A 209 -11.08 0.36 15.52
CA PRO A 209 -10.99 -1.07 15.20
C PRO A 209 -10.75 -1.35 13.71
N ASN A 210 -11.09 -0.40 12.83
CA ASN A 210 -10.88 -0.56 11.39
C ASN A 210 -9.42 -0.30 10.97
N PHE A 211 -8.66 0.48 11.76
CA PHE A 211 -7.25 0.67 11.50
C PHE A 211 -6.46 -0.54 12.01
N ILE A 212 -6.01 -1.38 11.12
CA ILE A 212 -5.25 -2.60 11.46
C ILE A 212 -3.81 -2.24 11.81
N GLY A 213 -3.20 -1.30 11.08
CA GLY A 213 -1.85 -0.83 11.39
C GLY A 213 -1.04 -0.39 10.19
N VAL A 214 0.24 -0.21 10.45
CA VAL A 214 1.29 0.12 9.48
C VAL A 214 1.97 -1.17 9.03
N PHE A 215 2.14 -1.31 7.73
CA PHE A 215 2.76 -2.46 7.08
C PHE A 215 3.90 -2.02 6.19
N ARG A 216 4.91 -2.86 6.09
CA ARG A 216 6.13 -2.65 5.31
C ARG A 216 6.34 -3.82 4.37
N PHE A 217 6.65 -3.57 3.10
CA PHE A 217 6.93 -4.67 2.17
C PHE A 217 7.98 -5.63 2.73
N ALA A 218 7.70 -6.92 2.63
CA ALA A 218 8.52 -7.97 3.22
C ALA A 218 9.91 -8.05 2.58
N PHE A 219 10.03 -7.69 1.30
CA PHE A 219 11.29 -7.68 0.56
C PHE A 219 12.24 -6.53 0.94
N LEU A 220 11.81 -5.56 1.74
CA LEU A 220 12.69 -4.50 2.24
C LEU A 220 13.52 -4.99 3.43
N SER A 221 14.74 -4.48 3.57
CA SER A 221 15.61 -4.74 4.72
C SER A 221 14.89 -4.48 6.06
N ARG A 222 15.29 -5.23 7.08
CA ARG A 222 14.78 -5.07 8.45
C ARG A 222 15.38 -3.86 9.14
#